data_4fc22d6b2f8e71ad7607409fb44bb40f
#
_entry.id   4fc22d6b2f8e71ad7607409fb44bb40f
#
_cell.length_a   1.000
_cell.length_b   1.000
_cell.length_c   1.000
_cell.angle_alpha   90.00
_cell.angle_beta   90.00
_cell.angle_gamma   90.00
#
_symmetry.space_group_name_H-M   'P 1'
#
loop_
_entity.id
_entity.type
_entity.pdbx_description
1 polymer ?
#
loop_
_entity_poly.entity_id
_entity_poly.type
_entity_poly.pdbx_seq_one_letter_code
_entity_poly.pdbx_strand_id
1 'polypeptide(L)'
;MKEKYFYLKDKIINHKEEHMEFLQEKSPVPALEDHLTAGSWVYGTFSTWIGDPDKNRGWEILVEAKHTFDEQIAGGKLSPEEIEAAEKQLAICEGSDWFWWFGDYNPSTTVNQFDQLYRMHLANLYQMLHVEAPPYLAEVISRGGGQPSRGGVMRQHSDDNP
;
A
#
# COMPACT_ATOMS: atom_id res chain seq x y z
N MET A 1 3.40 -9.58 13.06
CA MET A 1 3.50 -8.16 12.66
C MET A 1 4.91 -7.73 12.27
N LYS A 2 5.94 -7.98 13.07
CA LYS A 2 7.33 -7.55 12.75
C LYS A 2 7.88 -8.15 11.44
N GLU A 3 7.62 -9.41 11.12
CA GLU A 3 8.15 -10.09 9.93
C GLU A 3 7.57 -9.56 8.61
N LYS A 4 6.26 -9.24 8.56
CA LYS A 4 5.61 -8.67 7.36
C LYS A 4 6.15 -7.28 7.01
N TYR A 5 6.47 -6.48 8.03
CA TYR A 5 7.07 -5.15 7.87
C TYR A 5 8.51 -5.25 7.31
N PHE A 6 9.28 -6.25 7.75
CA PHE A 6 10.63 -6.51 7.25
C PHE A 6 10.64 -6.92 5.78
N TYR A 7 9.68 -7.71 5.31
CA TYR A 7 9.62 -8.15 3.92
C TYR A 7 9.41 -6.98 2.93
N LEU A 8 8.47 -6.08 3.21
CA LEU A 8 8.28 -4.87 2.39
C LEU A 8 9.50 -3.95 2.46
N LYS A 9 10.10 -3.81 3.64
CA LYS A 9 11.31 -3.04 3.85
C LYS A 9 12.47 -3.59 3.01
N ASP A 10 12.69 -4.89 3.02
CA ASP A 10 13.80 -5.52 2.29
C ASP A 10 13.61 -5.42 0.76
N LYS A 11 12.38 -5.55 0.23
CA LYS A 11 12.12 -5.32 -1.21
C LYS A 11 12.29 -3.87 -1.63
N ILE A 12 11.84 -2.92 -0.81
CA ILE A 12 12.04 -1.49 -1.08
C ILE A 12 13.54 -1.14 -1.00
N ILE A 13 14.28 -1.73 -0.07
CA ILE A 13 15.72 -1.52 0.08
C ILE A 13 16.47 -2.12 -1.11
N ASN A 14 16.19 -3.37 -1.48
CA ASN A 14 16.86 -4.03 -2.60
C ASN A 14 16.60 -3.29 -3.93
N HIS A 15 15.37 -2.85 -4.18
CA HIS A 15 15.08 -2.04 -5.37
C HIS A 15 15.75 -0.66 -5.34
N LYS A 16 15.92 -0.07 -4.17
CA LYS A 16 16.69 1.16 -3.99
C LYS A 16 18.18 0.94 -4.19
N GLU A 17 18.74 -0.17 -3.70
CA GLU A 17 20.14 -0.50 -3.85
C GLU A 17 20.51 -0.70 -5.33
N GLU A 18 19.73 -1.49 -6.08
CA GLU A 18 19.91 -1.66 -7.53
C GLU A 18 19.80 -0.33 -8.29
N HIS A 19 18.84 0.52 -7.93
CA HIS A 19 18.68 1.83 -8.56
C HIS A 19 19.77 2.82 -8.15
N MET A 20 20.25 2.75 -6.94
CA MET A 20 21.37 3.55 -6.44
C MET A 20 22.69 3.14 -7.07
N GLU A 21 22.96 1.85 -7.27
CA GLU A 21 24.13 1.37 -8.01
C GLU A 21 24.12 1.90 -9.46
N PHE A 22 22.97 1.82 -10.14
CA PHE A 22 22.79 2.36 -11.49
C PHE A 22 23.03 3.88 -11.55
N LEU A 23 22.62 4.63 -10.55
CA LEU A 23 22.84 6.08 -10.46
C LEU A 23 24.30 6.43 -10.11
N GLN A 24 24.95 5.63 -9.27
CA GLN A 24 26.35 5.82 -8.89
C GLN A 24 27.31 5.58 -10.05
N GLU A 25 27.03 4.60 -10.92
CA GLU A 25 27.78 4.37 -12.14
C GLU A 25 27.74 5.54 -13.13
N LYS A 26 26.65 6.33 -13.11
CA LYS A 26 26.42 7.44 -14.06
C LYS A 26 26.73 8.83 -13.52
N SER A 27 26.75 9.01 -12.22
CA SER A 27 27.10 10.28 -11.58
C SER A 27 27.51 10.04 -10.14
N PRO A 28 28.71 10.44 -9.72
CA PRO A 28 29.09 10.38 -8.31
C PRO A 28 28.19 11.35 -7.52
N VAL A 29 27.09 10.86 -7.00
CA VAL A 29 26.25 11.60 -6.05
C VAL A 29 26.91 11.46 -4.68
N PRO A 30 27.21 12.54 -3.96
CA PRO A 30 27.68 12.44 -2.58
C PRO A 30 26.69 11.60 -1.76
N ALA A 31 27.21 10.71 -0.92
CA ALA A 31 26.36 9.91 -0.02
C ALA A 31 25.49 10.85 0.84
N LEU A 32 24.20 10.89 0.54
CA LEU A 32 23.20 11.67 1.30
C LEU A 32 22.66 10.88 2.51
N GLU A 33 23.20 9.67 2.74
CA GLU A 33 22.69 8.73 3.73
C GLU A 33 22.63 9.31 5.13
N ASP A 34 23.61 10.13 5.51
CA ASP A 34 23.69 10.76 6.83
C ASP A 34 22.68 11.92 7.03
N HIS A 35 21.99 12.33 5.97
CA HIS A 35 21.08 13.48 5.98
C HIS A 35 19.63 13.12 5.60
N LEU A 36 19.35 11.83 5.28
CA LEU A 36 18.01 11.38 4.93
C LEU A 36 17.21 11.12 6.19
N THR A 37 16.18 11.94 6.39
CA THR A 37 15.18 11.70 7.43
C THR A 37 13.99 10.95 6.81
N ALA A 38 13.59 9.82 7.42
CA ALA A 38 12.39 9.11 7.01
C ALA A 38 11.16 9.99 7.25
N GLY A 39 10.37 10.21 6.21
CA GLY A 39 9.20 11.05 6.29
C GLY A 39 8.50 11.18 4.94
N SER A 40 7.37 11.86 4.93
CA SER A 40 6.61 12.16 3.72
C SER A 40 6.51 13.67 3.52
N TRP A 41 6.03 14.07 2.33
CA TRP A 41 5.74 15.47 2.03
C TRP A 41 4.55 16.00 2.87
N VAL A 42 3.76 15.09 3.50
CA VAL A 42 2.66 15.43 4.38
C VAL A 42 3.14 15.41 5.82
N TYR A 43 3.17 16.55 6.45
CA TYR A 43 3.58 16.75 7.85
C TYR A 43 4.96 16.16 8.24
N GLY A 44 5.76 15.73 7.27
CA GLY A 44 7.05 15.09 7.53
C GLY A 44 6.96 13.70 8.18
N THR A 45 5.76 13.09 8.26
CA THR A 45 5.52 11.77 8.85
C THR A 45 4.80 10.84 7.89
N PHE A 46 4.69 9.56 8.23
CA PHE A 46 3.91 8.60 7.46
C PHE A 46 2.48 8.39 8.00
N SER A 47 2.05 9.14 9.01
CA SER A 47 0.75 8.97 9.68
C SER A 47 -0.46 9.09 8.75
N THR A 48 -0.32 9.78 7.62
CA THR A 48 -1.37 9.84 6.60
C THR A 48 -1.67 8.48 5.96
N TRP A 49 -0.69 7.59 5.90
CA TRP A 49 -0.82 6.29 5.21
C TRP A 49 -0.76 5.09 6.12
N ILE A 50 -0.24 5.23 7.34
CA ILE A 50 0.00 4.12 8.27
C ILE A 50 -0.26 4.55 9.70
N GLY A 51 -0.67 3.61 10.55
CA GLY A 51 -0.90 3.84 11.99
C GLY A 51 -2.38 3.76 12.38
N ASP A 52 -3.28 4.31 11.58
CA ASP A 52 -4.73 4.14 11.75
C ASP A 52 -5.12 2.66 11.57
N PRO A 53 -6.04 2.10 12.40
CA PRO A 53 -6.43 0.69 12.32
C PRO A 53 -6.94 0.25 10.94
N ASP A 54 -7.75 1.08 10.27
CA ASP A 54 -8.29 0.78 8.95
C ASP A 54 -7.18 0.73 7.90
N LYS A 55 -6.23 1.67 7.97
CA LYS A 55 -5.06 1.72 7.07
C LYS A 55 -4.15 0.52 7.29
N ASN A 56 -3.87 0.20 8.55
CA ASN A 56 -3.05 -0.97 8.90
C ASN A 56 -3.71 -2.26 8.41
N ARG A 57 -5.03 -2.37 8.52
CA ARG A 57 -5.78 -3.51 7.97
C ARG A 57 -5.67 -3.57 6.44
N GLY A 58 -5.79 -2.44 5.76
CA GLY A 58 -5.59 -2.36 4.32
C GLY A 58 -4.20 -2.85 3.90
N TRP A 59 -3.14 -2.43 4.60
CA TRP A 59 -1.77 -2.88 4.37
C TRP A 59 -1.59 -4.38 4.62
N GLU A 60 -2.17 -4.93 5.69
CA GLU A 60 -2.12 -6.37 5.97
C GLU A 60 -2.71 -7.19 4.83
N ILE A 61 -3.88 -6.81 4.34
CA ILE A 61 -4.55 -7.47 3.23
C ILE A 61 -3.72 -7.37 1.93
N LEU A 62 -3.11 -6.22 1.66
CA LEU A 62 -2.22 -6.06 0.51
C LEU A 62 -0.99 -6.97 0.60
N VAL A 63 -0.38 -7.06 1.77
CA VAL A 63 0.76 -7.95 1.99
C VAL A 63 0.38 -9.41 1.77
N GLU A 64 -0.78 -9.84 2.23
CA GLU A 64 -1.27 -11.20 1.99
C GLU A 64 -1.51 -11.47 0.49
N ALA A 65 -2.11 -10.51 -0.22
CA ALA A 65 -2.30 -10.60 -1.66
C ALA A 65 -0.95 -10.65 -2.42
N LYS A 66 0.03 -9.85 -2.00
CA LYS A 66 1.38 -9.86 -2.56
C LYS A 66 2.10 -11.19 -2.34
N HIS A 67 1.97 -11.79 -1.16
CA HIS A 67 2.52 -13.12 -0.92
C HIS A 67 1.90 -14.17 -1.85
N THR A 68 0.57 -14.14 -2.01
CA THR A 68 -0.13 -15.04 -2.94
C THR A 68 0.36 -14.83 -4.37
N PHE A 69 0.54 -13.57 -4.79
CA PHE A 69 1.11 -13.24 -6.10
C PHE A 69 2.50 -13.87 -6.27
N ASP A 70 3.43 -13.65 -5.32
CA ASP A 70 4.79 -14.18 -5.41
C ASP A 70 4.81 -15.73 -5.47
N GLU A 71 3.95 -16.39 -4.69
CA GLU A 71 3.80 -17.84 -4.70
C GLU A 71 3.30 -18.36 -6.06
N GLN A 72 2.32 -17.70 -6.67
CA GLN A 72 1.80 -18.12 -7.98
C GLN A 72 2.83 -17.90 -9.10
N ILE A 73 3.57 -16.80 -9.07
CA ILE A 73 4.67 -16.56 -10.02
C ILE A 73 5.76 -17.63 -9.87
N ALA A 74 6.20 -17.91 -8.64
CA ALA A 74 7.18 -18.95 -8.34
C ALA A 74 6.70 -20.35 -8.74
N GLY A 75 5.38 -20.59 -8.68
CA GLY A 75 4.75 -21.83 -9.11
C GLY A 75 4.80 -22.11 -10.61
N GLY A 76 5.08 -21.11 -11.43
CA GLY A 76 5.31 -21.24 -12.87
C GLY A 76 4.10 -21.73 -13.68
N LYS A 77 2.89 -21.53 -13.18
CA LYS A 77 1.64 -21.98 -13.83
C LYS A 77 1.00 -20.93 -14.72
N LEU A 78 1.39 -19.67 -14.56
CA LEU A 78 0.85 -18.54 -15.32
C LEU A 78 1.66 -18.31 -16.60
N SER A 79 0.98 -17.94 -17.68
CA SER A 79 1.62 -17.48 -18.91
C SER A 79 2.29 -16.10 -18.72
N PRO A 80 3.24 -15.71 -19.58
CA PRO A 80 3.83 -14.38 -19.51
C PRO A 80 2.81 -13.24 -19.59
N GLU A 81 1.75 -13.40 -20.38
CA GLU A 81 0.68 -12.42 -20.53
C GLU A 81 -0.17 -12.31 -19.25
N GLU A 82 -0.45 -13.44 -18.59
CA GLU A 82 -1.15 -13.47 -17.30
C GLU A 82 -0.31 -12.83 -16.20
N ILE A 83 1.00 -13.07 -16.19
CA ILE A 83 1.94 -12.44 -15.25
C ILE A 83 1.91 -10.92 -15.44
N GLU A 84 2.07 -10.42 -16.67
CA GLU A 84 2.06 -8.98 -16.96
C GLU A 84 0.73 -8.32 -16.52
N ALA A 85 -0.40 -9.01 -16.77
CA ALA A 85 -1.71 -8.52 -16.36
C ALA A 85 -1.84 -8.47 -14.81
N ALA A 86 -1.38 -9.52 -14.12
CA ALA A 86 -1.41 -9.58 -12.67
C ALA A 86 -0.45 -8.56 -12.01
N GLU A 87 0.72 -8.29 -12.59
CA GLU A 87 1.64 -7.23 -12.16
C GLU A 87 0.99 -5.85 -12.24
N LYS A 88 0.31 -5.54 -13.34
CA LYS A 88 -0.44 -4.28 -13.49
C LYS A 88 -1.55 -4.16 -12.46
N GLN A 89 -2.26 -5.24 -12.20
CA GLN A 89 -3.33 -5.27 -11.20
C GLN A 89 -2.78 -5.10 -9.78
N LEU A 90 -1.65 -5.74 -9.47
CA LEU A 90 -0.97 -5.56 -8.18
C LEU A 90 -0.51 -4.11 -7.99
N ALA A 91 0.09 -3.49 -9.02
CA ALA A 91 0.52 -2.10 -8.97
C ALA A 91 -0.65 -1.13 -8.68
N ILE A 92 -1.86 -1.41 -9.18
CA ILE A 92 -3.07 -0.67 -8.82
C ILE A 92 -3.37 -0.83 -7.33
N CYS A 93 -3.28 -2.05 -6.79
CA CYS A 93 -3.53 -2.31 -5.36
C CYS A 93 -2.47 -1.65 -4.45
N GLU A 94 -1.24 -1.45 -4.93
CA GLU A 94 -0.14 -0.79 -4.21
C GLU A 94 -0.24 0.75 -4.21
N GLY A 95 -1.22 1.31 -4.90
CA GLY A 95 -1.45 2.76 -4.95
C GLY A 95 -1.66 3.36 -3.55
N SER A 96 -1.01 4.50 -3.27
CA SER A 96 -1.07 5.14 -1.96
C SER A 96 -2.43 5.80 -1.66
N ASP A 97 -3.24 6.05 -2.68
CA ASP A 97 -4.54 6.73 -2.54
C ASP A 97 -5.54 5.95 -1.69
N TRP A 98 -5.48 4.62 -1.70
CA TRP A 98 -6.31 3.79 -0.83
C TRP A 98 -6.14 4.18 0.63
N PHE A 99 -4.89 4.21 1.09
CA PHE A 99 -4.51 4.50 2.46
C PHE A 99 -4.67 5.98 2.82
N TRP A 100 -4.61 6.87 1.84
CA TRP A 100 -4.97 8.28 2.00
C TRP A 100 -6.41 8.44 2.45
N TRP A 101 -7.34 7.73 1.80
CA TRP A 101 -8.77 7.88 2.02
C TRP A 101 -9.31 7.08 3.20
N PHE A 102 -8.67 5.97 3.59
CA PHE A 102 -9.08 5.19 4.74
C PHE A 102 -8.96 5.98 6.04
N GLY A 103 -9.81 5.65 7.02
CA GLY A 103 -9.86 6.28 8.33
C GLY A 103 -11.17 7.02 8.61
N ASP A 104 -11.51 7.14 9.87
CA ASP A 104 -12.77 7.67 10.37
C ASP A 104 -12.92 9.20 10.22
N TYR A 105 -11.82 9.91 10.00
CA TYR A 105 -11.79 11.36 9.78
C TYR A 105 -12.19 11.78 8.36
N ASN A 106 -12.19 10.88 7.41
CA ASN A 106 -12.60 11.14 6.02
C ASN A 106 -14.13 10.97 5.86
N PRO A 107 -14.74 11.68 4.87
CA PRO A 107 -16.18 11.57 4.62
C PRO A 107 -16.58 10.15 4.25
N SER A 108 -17.60 9.61 4.92
CA SER A 108 -18.06 8.22 4.74
C SER A 108 -18.40 7.87 3.29
N THR A 109 -19.00 8.81 2.53
CA THR A 109 -19.33 8.58 1.11
C THR A 109 -18.08 8.27 0.29
N THR A 110 -17.01 9.06 0.47
CA THR A 110 -15.74 8.87 -0.24
C THR A 110 -15.05 7.58 0.22
N VAL A 111 -14.96 7.39 1.54
CA VAL A 111 -14.31 6.20 2.12
C VAL A 111 -14.98 4.92 1.64
N ASN A 112 -16.31 4.85 1.65
CA ASN A 112 -17.04 3.68 1.18
C ASN A 112 -16.76 3.35 -0.30
N GLN A 113 -16.60 4.36 -1.16
CA GLN A 113 -16.25 4.15 -2.55
C GLN A 113 -14.83 3.61 -2.71
N PHE A 114 -13.86 4.19 -2.01
CA PHE A 114 -12.48 3.71 -2.03
C PHE A 114 -12.34 2.32 -1.42
N ASP A 115 -13.01 2.03 -0.31
CA ASP A 115 -13.06 0.70 0.31
C ASP A 115 -13.58 -0.37 -0.66
N GLN A 116 -14.71 -0.09 -1.31
CA GLN A 116 -15.30 -1.01 -2.27
C GLN A 116 -14.38 -1.25 -3.47
N LEU A 117 -13.80 -0.19 -4.03
CA LEU A 117 -12.89 -0.28 -5.16
C LEU A 117 -11.62 -1.04 -4.80
N TYR A 118 -11.03 -0.77 -3.65
CA TYR A 118 -9.82 -1.46 -3.18
C TYR A 118 -10.04 -2.96 -3.05
N ARG A 119 -11.11 -3.36 -2.36
CA ARG A 119 -11.46 -4.78 -2.20
C ARG A 119 -11.76 -5.46 -3.54
N MET A 120 -12.41 -4.75 -4.47
CA MET A 120 -12.65 -5.23 -5.82
C MET A 120 -11.34 -5.44 -6.59
N HIS A 121 -10.40 -4.51 -6.52
CA HIS A 121 -9.10 -4.64 -7.18
C HIS A 121 -8.29 -5.80 -6.61
N LEU A 122 -8.32 -6.01 -5.28
CA LEU A 122 -7.70 -7.17 -4.66
C LEU A 122 -8.35 -8.49 -5.11
N ALA A 123 -9.70 -8.56 -5.12
CA ALA A 123 -10.41 -9.74 -5.59
C ALA A 123 -10.08 -10.06 -7.06
N ASN A 124 -9.98 -9.04 -7.93
CA ASN A 124 -9.54 -9.20 -9.30
C ASN A 124 -8.12 -9.76 -9.41
N LEU A 125 -7.21 -9.32 -8.54
CA LEU A 125 -5.85 -9.87 -8.47
C LEU A 125 -5.88 -11.38 -8.17
N TYR A 126 -6.63 -11.80 -7.15
CA TYR A 126 -6.78 -13.23 -6.83
C TYR A 126 -7.37 -14.03 -8.00
N GLN A 127 -8.35 -13.46 -8.70
CA GLN A 127 -8.94 -14.09 -9.89
C GLN A 127 -7.91 -14.26 -11.02
N MET A 128 -7.08 -13.23 -11.27
CA MET A 128 -6.00 -13.30 -12.29
C MET A 128 -4.92 -14.32 -11.93
N LEU A 129 -4.72 -14.56 -10.65
CA LEU A 129 -3.79 -15.56 -10.13
C LEU A 129 -4.39 -17.00 -10.11
N HIS A 130 -5.63 -17.17 -10.53
CA HIS A 130 -6.38 -18.44 -10.44
C HIS A 130 -6.51 -18.97 -9.02
N VAL A 131 -6.61 -18.08 -8.04
CA VAL A 131 -6.77 -18.38 -6.62
C VAL A 131 -8.11 -17.85 -6.12
N GLU A 132 -8.78 -18.60 -5.27
CA GLU A 132 -10.00 -18.14 -4.63
C GLU A 132 -9.72 -16.93 -3.73
N ALA A 133 -10.50 -15.87 -3.91
CA ALA A 133 -10.35 -14.66 -3.10
C ALA A 133 -10.72 -14.95 -1.62
N PRO A 134 -9.91 -14.51 -0.65
CA PRO A 134 -10.21 -14.73 0.76
C PRO A 134 -11.54 -14.11 1.18
N PRO A 135 -12.34 -14.81 2.05
CA PRO A 135 -13.67 -14.34 2.45
C PRO A 135 -13.66 -12.97 3.14
N TYR A 136 -12.59 -12.59 3.80
CA TYR A 136 -12.46 -11.28 4.45
C TYR A 136 -12.50 -10.11 3.46
N LEU A 137 -12.28 -10.33 2.15
CA LEU A 137 -12.46 -9.29 1.13
C LEU A 137 -13.94 -8.90 0.91
N ALA A 138 -14.88 -9.69 1.43
CA ALA A 138 -16.29 -9.31 1.49
C ALA A 138 -16.59 -8.32 2.64
N GLU A 139 -15.70 -8.22 3.63
CA GLU A 139 -15.86 -7.37 4.79
C GLU A 139 -15.34 -5.94 4.52
N VAL A 140 -16.05 -4.95 5.05
CA VAL A 140 -15.66 -3.54 4.93
C VAL A 140 -14.42 -3.28 5.78
N ILE A 141 -13.38 -2.70 5.18
CA ILE A 141 -12.13 -2.32 5.84
C ILE A 141 -12.29 -0.97 6.54
N SER A 142 -12.81 0.01 5.81
CA SER A 142 -12.96 1.39 6.30
C SER A 142 -14.34 1.95 5.98
N ARG A 143 -14.95 2.67 6.92
CA ARG A 143 -16.29 3.24 6.76
C ARG A 143 -16.27 4.76 6.66
N GLY A 144 -15.22 5.41 7.14
CA GLY A 144 -15.21 6.84 7.34
C GLY A 144 -16.20 7.29 8.42
N GLY A 145 -16.27 8.56 8.67
CA GLY A 145 -17.18 9.15 9.68
C GLY A 145 -17.02 10.65 9.76
N GLY A 146 -16.00 11.18 9.10
CA GLY A 146 -15.66 12.59 9.10
C GLY A 146 -16.70 13.44 8.36
N GLN A 147 -16.77 14.69 8.73
CA GLN A 147 -17.55 15.69 7.99
C GLN A 147 -16.76 16.12 6.74
N PRO A 148 -17.44 16.34 5.59
CA PRO A 148 -16.80 16.93 4.44
C PRO A 148 -16.24 18.30 4.83
N SER A 149 -14.94 18.42 5.02
CA SER A 149 -14.32 19.72 5.22
C SER A 149 -14.26 20.45 3.89
N ARG A 150 -14.60 21.73 3.88
CA ARG A 150 -14.45 22.57 2.70
C ARG A 150 -12.98 22.59 2.30
N GLY A 151 -12.64 21.85 1.23
CA GLY A 151 -11.31 21.89 0.62
C GLY A 151 -10.33 20.81 1.05
N GLY A 152 -10.74 19.53 1.20
CA GLY A 152 -9.81 18.38 1.23
C GLY A 152 -8.67 18.54 2.25
N VAL A 153 -8.97 18.94 3.46
CA VAL A 153 -7.93 19.23 4.48
C VAL A 153 -7.47 17.92 5.08
N MET A 154 -6.20 17.58 4.82
CA MET A 154 -5.50 16.58 5.59
C MET A 154 -5.47 16.98 7.06
N ARG A 155 -5.94 16.11 7.93
CA ARG A 155 -5.77 16.28 9.37
C ARG A 155 -4.65 15.37 9.83
N GLN A 156 -3.67 15.98 10.50
CA GLN A 156 -2.69 15.23 11.27
C GLN A 156 -3.46 14.50 12.38
N HIS A 157 -3.25 13.19 12.50
CA HIS A 157 -3.70 12.48 13.69
C HIS A 157 -2.91 13.06 14.85
N SER A 158 -3.59 13.75 15.76
CA SER A 158 -2.95 14.26 16.95
C SER A 158 -2.76 13.08 17.92
N ASP A 159 -1.53 12.67 18.14
CA ASP A 159 -1.12 11.77 19.23
C ASP A 159 -1.30 12.43 20.62
N ASP A 160 -2.14 13.45 20.71
CA ASP A 160 -2.50 14.11 21.95
C ASP A 160 -3.60 13.31 22.65
N ASN A 161 -3.20 12.23 23.30
CA ASN A 161 -3.95 11.71 24.44
C ASN A 161 -3.01 11.62 25.63
N PRO A 162 -3.33 12.32 26.76
CA PRO A 162 -2.49 12.41 27.95
C PRO A 162 -2.33 11.09 28.68
#